data_cf0ddb0055128f13e99480d4b101cbb0
#
_entry.id   cf0ddb0055128f13e99480d4b101cbb0
#
_cell.length_a   1.000
_cell.length_b   1.000
_cell.length_c   1.000
_cell.angle_alpha   90.00
_cell.angle_beta   90.00
_cell.angle_gamma   90.00
#
_symmetry.space_group_name_H-M   'P 1'
#
loop_
_entity.id
_entity.type
_entity.pdbx_description
1 polymer ?
#
loop_
_entity_poly.entity_id
_entity_poly.type
_entity_poly.pdbx_seq_one_letter_code
_entity_poly.pdbx_strand_id
1 'polypeptide(L)'
;MATQQDFAQYIADQCAGAGEITIKKMFGEYGIYCDGKILGLICDDRLYIKPTEAGRAMLRTFDPQPPYPSAKDYFHIAEIDDHAYLAELVRVSCKELPMQKPKQRKKKYQEHELTMNNSQILS
;
A
#
# COMPACT_ATOMS: atom_id res chain seq x y z
N MET A 1 1.10 -9.91 -16.59
CA MET A 1 -0.07 -10.77 -16.38
C MET A 1 -0.79 -10.34 -15.12
N ALA A 2 -2.09 -10.60 -15.09
CA ALA A 2 -2.87 -10.23 -13.92
C ALA A 2 -2.59 -11.16 -12.76
N THR A 3 -2.61 -10.62 -11.54
CA THR A 3 -2.45 -11.41 -10.33
C THR A 3 -3.74 -12.16 -10.03
N GLN A 4 -3.63 -13.42 -9.67
CA GLN A 4 -4.78 -14.22 -9.29
C GLN A 4 -5.23 -13.84 -7.88
N GLN A 5 -6.55 -13.88 -7.67
CA GLN A 5 -7.10 -13.57 -6.36
C GLN A 5 -6.56 -14.48 -5.27
N ASP A 6 -6.37 -15.77 -5.59
CA ASP A 6 -5.85 -16.72 -4.62
C ASP A 6 -4.47 -16.34 -4.13
N PHE A 7 -3.62 -15.86 -5.05
CA PHE A 7 -2.29 -15.41 -4.66
C PHE A 7 -2.35 -14.19 -3.77
N ALA A 8 -3.20 -13.21 -4.13
CA ALA A 8 -3.33 -12.01 -3.32
C ALA A 8 -3.84 -12.35 -1.92
N GLN A 9 -4.80 -13.26 -1.82
CA GLN A 9 -5.31 -13.68 -0.51
C GLN A 9 -4.24 -14.40 0.29
N TYR A 10 -3.43 -15.22 -0.37
CA TYR A 10 -2.32 -15.89 0.29
C TYR A 10 -1.36 -14.87 0.92
N ILE A 11 -1.01 -13.83 0.15
CA ILE A 11 -0.13 -12.78 0.67
C ILE A 11 -0.78 -12.09 1.87
N ALA A 12 -2.07 -11.76 1.78
CA ALA A 12 -2.77 -11.13 2.89
C ALA A 12 -2.72 -12.00 4.14
N ASP A 13 -2.92 -13.30 3.97
CA ASP A 13 -2.88 -14.24 5.08
C ASP A 13 -1.49 -14.33 5.70
N GLN A 14 -0.45 -14.26 4.87
CA GLN A 14 0.93 -14.28 5.36
C GLN A 14 1.28 -13.02 6.14
N CYS A 15 0.61 -11.91 5.87
CA CYS A 15 0.82 -10.67 6.59
C CYS A 15 0.00 -10.58 7.88
N ALA A 16 -0.83 -11.57 8.16
CA ALA A 16 -1.70 -11.54 9.33
C ALA A 16 -0.89 -11.39 10.61
N GLY A 17 -1.42 -10.61 11.53
CA GLY A 17 -0.71 -10.30 12.77
C GLY A 17 0.01 -8.97 12.76
N ALA A 18 0.23 -8.40 11.58
CA ALA A 18 0.89 -7.10 11.47
C ALA A 18 -0.07 -5.94 11.70
N GLY A 19 -1.35 -6.20 11.59
CA GLY A 19 -2.41 -5.21 11.70
C GLY A 19 -3.60 -5.69 10.91
N GLU A 20 -4.51 -4.80 10.61
CA GLU A 20 -5.68 -5.15 9.80
C GLU A 20 -5.28 -5.11 8.32
N ILE A 21 -5.17 -6.28 7.71
CA ILE A 21 -4.70 -6.42 6.33
C ILE A 21 -5.90 -6.57 5.42
N THR A 22 -5.95 -5.73 4.38
CA THR A 22 -7.00 -5.83 3.36
C THR A 22 -6.35 -5.77 1.99
N ILE A 23 -7.02 -6.36 1.01
CA ILE A 23 -6.60 -6.27 -0.38
C ILE A 23 -7.73 -5.67 -1.20
N LYS A 24 -7.36 -4.98 -2.27
CA LYS A 24 -8.34 -4.34 -3.13
C LYS A 24 -7.91 -4.50 -4.57
N LYS A 25 -8.78 -5.06 -5.38
CA LYS A 25 -8.49 -5.26 -6.79
C LYS A 25 -8.45 -3.92 -7.52
N MET A 26 -7.45 -3.73 -8.35
CA MET A 26 -7.34 -2.54 -9.18
C MET A 26 -6.58 -2.86 -10.46
N PHE A 27 -7.20 -2.59 -11.58
CA PHE A 27 -6.59 -2.75 -12.91
C PHE A 27 -5.99 -4.15 -13.12
N GLY A 28 -6.68 -5.18 -12.64
CA GLY A 28 -6.22 -6.56 -12.80
C GLY A 28 -5.17 -7.00 -11.80
N GLU A 29 -4.68 -6.08 -10.96
CA GLU A 29 -3.73 -6.39 -9.90
C GLU A 29 -4.37 -6.07 -8.56
N TYR A 30 -3.58 -6.05 -7.48
CA TYR A 30 -4.14 -5.79 -6.17
C TYR A 30 -3.29 -4.78 -5.41
N GLY A 31 -3.99 -3.90 -4.68
CA GLY A 31 -3.34 -3.11 -3.65
C GLY A 31 -3.48 -3.83 -2.32
N ILE A 32 -2.46 -3.75 -1.48
CA ILE A 32 -2.51 -4.33 -0.14
C ILE A 32 -2.39 -3.21 0.88
N TYR A 33 -3.25 -3.26 1.89
CA TYR A 33 -3.38 -2.20 2.89
C TYR A 33 -3.19 -2.78 4.28
N CYS A 34 -2.61 -1.98 5.16
CA CYS A 34 -2.46 -2.34 6.57
C CYS A 34 -2.98 -1.18 7.41
N ASP A 35 -4.01 -1.45 8.22
CA ASP A 35 -4.65 -0.44 9.07
C ASP A 35 -5.10 0.78 8.26
N GLY A 36 -5.61 0.55 7.05
CA GLY A 36 -6.07 1.63 6.19
C GLY A 36 -4.98 2.36 5.42
N LYS A 37 -3.72 2.02 5.64
CA LYS A 37 -2.60 2.63 4.93
C LYS A 37 -2.22 1.78 3.74
N ILE A 38 -1.93 2.41 2.61
CA ILE A 38 -1.47 1.65 1.46
C ILE A 38 -0.07 1.12 1.74
N LEU A 39 0.05 -0.19 1.82
CA LEU A 39 1.31 -0.85 2.13
C LEU A 39 2.12 -1.10 0.86
N GLY A 40 1.46 -1.51 -0.20
CA GLY A 40 2.16 -1.86 -1.42
C GLY A 40 1.21 -2.40 -2.46
N LEU A 41 1.79 -3.11 -3.41
CA LEU A 41 1.05 -3.65 -4.55
C LEU A 41 1.41 -5.12 -4.75
N ILE A 42 0.45 -5.89 -5.24
CA ILE A 42 0.69 -7.27 -5.66
C ILE A 42 0.44 -7.29 -7.16
N CYS A 43 1.52 -7.35 -7.93
CA CYS A 43 1.49 -7.25 -9.37
C CYS A 43 2.23 -8.42 -9.99
N ASP A 44 1.63 -9.05 -10.99
CA ASP A 44 2.28 -10.14 -11.72
C ASP A 44 2.76 -11.23 -10.76
N ASP A 45 1.92 -11.58 -9.78
CA ASP A 45 2.18 -12.61 -8.77
C ASP A 45 3.44 -12.32 -7.97
N ARG A 46 3.71 -11.03 -7.69
CA ARG A 46 4.84 -10.59 -6.88
C ARG A 46 4.39 -9.54 -5.89
N LEU A 47 5.01 -9.56 -4.72
CA LEU A 47 4.71 -8.59 -3.67
C LEU A 47 5.71 -7.46 -3.72
N TYR A 48 5.21 -6.23 -3.76
CA TYR A 48 6.01 -5.02 -3.73
C TYR A 48 5.54 -4.15 -2.58
N ILE A 49 6.46 -3.81 -1.67
CA ILE A 49 6.14 -3.02 -0.49
C ILE A 49 6.74 -1.63 -0.65
N LYS A 50 5.98 -0.61 -0.26
CA LYS A 50 6.46 0.77 -0.33
C LYS A 50 7.70 0.92 0.55
N PRO A 51 8.72 1.60 0.05
CA PRO A 51 9.96 1.74 0.81
C PRO A 51 9.78 2.54 2.09
N THR A 52 10.32 2.02 3.17
CA THR A 52 10.45 2.72 4.44
C THR A 52 11.82 2.40 5.00
N GLU A 53 12.31 3.26 5.89
CA GLU A 53 13.62 3.01 6.50
C GLU A 53 13.59 1.79 7.41
N ALA A 54 12.53 1.66 8.20
CA ALA A 54 12.42 0.51 9.08
C ALA A 54 12.29 -0.79 8.30
N GLY A 55 11.53 -0.76 7.20
CA GLY A 55 11.40 -1.94 6.35
C GLY A 55 12.73 -2.30 5.70
N ARG A 56 13.45 -1.30 5.20
CA ARG A 56 14.73 -1.55 4.56
C ARG A 56 15.72 -2.21 5.52
N ALA A 57 15.71 -1.78 6.77
CA ALA A 57 16.64 -2.34 7.76
C ALA A 57 16.42 -3.82 8.01
N MET A 58 15.22 -4.32 7.72
CA MET A 58 14.86 -5.72 7.93
C MET A 58 15.03 -6.60 6.70
N LEU A 59 15.24 -6.00 5.52
CA LEU A 59 15.25 -6.79 4.29
C LEU A 59 16.36 -7.82 4.30
N ARG A 60 15.99 -9.06 4.01
CA ARG A 60 17.00 -10.11 3.80
C ARG A 60 17.68 -9.93 2.46
N THR A 61 16.94 -9.44 1.47
CA THR A 61 17.44 -9.17 0.13
C THR A 61 16.97 -7.80 -0.27
N PHE A 62 17.91 -6.93 -0.64
CA PHE A 62 17.56 -5.60 -1.12
C PHE A 62 17.33 -5.67 -2.62
N ASP A 63 16.08 -5.56 -3.04
CA ASP A 63 15.70 -5.75 -4.44
C ASP A 63 14.67 -4.71 -4.85
N PRO A 64 15.11 -3.45 -5.07
CA PRO A 64 14.18 -2.42 -5.52
C PRO A 64 13.78 -2.64 -6.96
N GLN A 65 12.49 -2.65 -7.23
CA GLN A 65 11.95 -2.83 -8.58
C GLN A 65 10.66 -2.04 -8.72
N PRO A 66 10.38 -1.53 -9.94
CA PRO A 66 9.09 -0.91 -10.16
C PRO A 66 8.02 -1.99 -10.29
N PRO A 67 6.89 -1.85 -9.61
CA PRO A 67 5.82 -2.85 -9.72
C PRO A 67 5.13 -2.85 -11.07
N TYR A 68 5.25 -1.76 -11.83
CA TYR A 68 4.77 -1.68 -13.20
C TYR A 68 5.64 -0.65 -13.93
N PRO A 69 5.62 -0.63 -15.28
CA PRO A 69 6.66 0.05 -16.05
C PRO A 69 6.94 1.51 -15.73
N SER A 70 5.97 2.30 -15.35
CA SER A 70 6.23 3.73 -15.10
C SER A 70 6.30 4.07 -13.62
N ALA A 71 6.32 3.07 -12.74
CA ALA A 71 6.27 3.29 -11.30
C ALA A 71 7.65 3.57 -10.74
N LYS A 72 7.68 4.19 -9.57
CA LYS A 72 8.90 4.27 -8.76
C LYS A 72 9.23 2.89 -8.21
N ASP A 73 10.48 2.72 -7.79
CA ASP A 73 10.90 1.45 -7.21
C ASP A 73 10.23 1.22 -5.86
N TYR A 74 9.71 0.01 -5.70
CA TYR A 74 9.25 -0.52 -4.42
C TYR A 74 10.23 -1.63 -4.02
N PHE A 75 10.09 -2.16 -2.80
CA PHE A 75 10.88 -3.32 -2.40
C PHE A 75 10.16 -4.58 -2.85
N HIS A 76 10.77 -5.32 -3.77
CA HIS A 76 10.26 -6.62 -4.17
C HIS A 76 10.60 -7.63 -3.09
N ILE A 77 9.59 -8.32 -2.58
CA ILE A 77 9.75 -9.27 -1.48
C ILE A 77 9.54 -10.68 -2.03
N ALA A 78 10.62 -11.45 -2.05
CA ALA A 78 10.54 -12.83 -2.53
C ALA A 78 10.20 -13.81 -1.41
N GLU A 79 10.46 -13.45 -0.15
CA GLU A 79 10.31 -14.34 1.00
C GLU A 79 8.86 -14.33 1.49
N ILE A 80 7.93 -14.64 0.61
CA ILE A 80 6.51 -14.54 0.92
C ILE A 80 5.99 -15.74 1.71
N ASP A 81 6.78 -16.80 1.82
CA ASP A 81 6.37 -17.99 2.54
C ASP A 81 6.81 -17.99 4.00
N ASP A 82 7.58 -17.01 4.40
CA ASP A 82 8.05 -16.89 5.79
C ASP A 82 7.10 -15.95 6.54
N HIS A 83 6.08 -16.54 7.13
CA HIS A 83 5.02 -15.77 7.78
C HIS A 83 5.57 -14.82 8.86
N ALA A 84 6.45 -15.31 9.73
CA ALA A 84 6.96 -14.50 10.83
C ALA A 84 7.76 -13.30 10.30
N TYR A 85 8.59 -13.53 9.30
CA TYR A 85 9.37 -12.45 8.70
C TYR A 85 8.46 -11.45 8.00
N LEU A 86 7.52 -11.95 7.20
CA LEU A 86 6.66 -11.07 6.42
C LEU A 86 5.76 -10.22 7.33
N ALA A 87 5.19 -10.84 8.37
CA ALA A 87 4.33 -10.11 9.29
C ALA A 87 5.09 -9.00 10.00
N GLU A 88 6.33 -9.29 10.43
CA GLU A 88 7.14 -8.27 11.11
C GLU A 88 7.57 -7.16 10.15
N LEU A 89 7.96 -7.52 8.94
CA LEU A 89 8.33 -6.53 7.93
C LEU A 89 7.16 -5.59 7.64
N VAL A 90 5.97 -6.15 7.51
CA VAL A 90 4.76 -5.35 7.27
C VAL A 90 4.47 -4.47 8.46
N ARG A 91 4.61 -5.01 9.68
CA ARG A 91 4.32 -4.25 10.90
C ARG A 91 5.20 -3.01 11.01
N VAL A 92 6.51 -3.17 10.82
CA VAL A 92 7.42 -2.02 10.95
C VAL A 92 7.24 -1.05 9.79
N SER A 93 6.96 -1.54 8.60
CA SER A 93 6.71 -0.68 7.45
C SER A 93 5.43 0.13 7.65
N CYS A 94 4.39 -0.50 8.16
CA CYS A 94 3.11 0.16 8.38
C CYS A 94 3.25 1.34 9.32
N LYS A 95 4.08 1.20 10.35
CA LYS A 95 4.27 2.28 11.33
C LYS A 95 4.82 3.54 10.69
N GLU A 96 5.67 3.40 9.68
CA GLU A 96 6.28 4.56 9.03
C GLU A 96 5.43 5.15 7.93
N LEU A 97 4.49 4.39 7.40
CA LEU A 97 3.69 4.88 6.29
C LEU A 97 2.66 5.87 6.77
N PRO A 98 2.40 6.92 5.99
CA PRO A 98 1.41 7.90 6.39
C PRO A 98 -0.01 7.34 6.26
N MET A 99 -0.88 7.76 7.18
CA MET A 99 -2.29 7.44 7.05
C MET A 99 -2.83 8.09 5.79
N GLN A 100 -3.49 7.29 4.95
CA GLN A 100 -4.09 7.82 3.75
C GLN A 100 -5.30 8.65 4.13
N LYS A 101 -5.29 9.93 3.73
CA LYS A 101 -6.42 10.79 4.02
C LYS A 101 -7.59 10.43 3.13
N PRO A 102 -8.82 10.54 3.64
CA PRO A 102 -9.98 10.41 2.75
C PRO A 102 -9.86 11.45 1.65
N LYS A 103 -10.25 11.11 0.44
CA LYS A 103 -10.22 12.07 -0.66
C LYS A 103 -11.15 13.20 -0.35
N GLN A 104 -10.55 14.32 -0.29
CA GLN A 104 -11.37 15.48 -0.15
C GLN A 104 -12.01 15.75 -1.45
N ARG A 105 -12.22 15.64 -1.67
CA ARG A 105 -12.41 15.62 -2.78
C ARG A 105 -12.45 16.66 -3.36
N LYS A 106 -11.59 16.65 -3.21
CA LYS A 106 -11.41 17.25 -3.44
C LYS A 106 -11.85 18.13 -3.60
N LYS A 107 -11.53 18.44 -3.27
CA LYS A 107 -11.76 19.07 -2.97
C LYS A 107 -11.96 19.82 -3.32
N LYS A 108 -11.97 20.18 -3.48
CA LYS A 108 -12.13 20.66 -3.40
C LYS A 108 -12.33 21.31 -3.35
N TYR A 109 -12.34 21.69 -3.58
CA TYR A 109 -12.63 22.16 -3.22
C TYR A 109 -12.58 22.66 -3.00
N GLN A 110 -12.81 23.02 -2.98
CA GLN A 110 -12.98 23.42 -2.40
C GLN A 110 -12.87 23.83 -2.20
N GLU A 111 -13.35 23.98 -2.25
CA GLU A 111 -13.63 24.55 -1.82
C GLU A 111 -13.51 24.94 -1.80
N HIS A 112 -14.03 25.06 -1.87
CA HIS A 112 -14.48 25.71 -1.68
C HIS A 112 -14.32 26.01 -1.58
N GLU A 113 -14.60 26.31 -1.79
CA GLU A 113 -15.05 26.86 -1.38
C GLU A 113 -14.86 27.14 -1.11
N LEU A 114 -15.28 27.39 -1.49
CA LEU A 114 -15.66 27.93 -1.03
C LEU A 114 -15.44 28.24 -0.97
N THR A 115 -15.94 28.38 -1.15
CA THR A 115 -16.37 28.99 -0.83
C THR A 115 -16.13 29.18 -0.77
N MET A 116 -16.67 29.38 -1.05
CA MET A 116 -17.06 29.90 -0.82
C MET A 116 -16.82 29.89 -0.71
N ASN A 117 -17.20 30.20 -1.12
CA ASN A 117 -17.67 30.58 -0.80
C ASN A 117 -17.40 30.53 -0.74
N ASN A 118 -17.78 30.89 -0.95
CA ASN A 118 -18.27 31.36 -0.60
C ASN A 118 -18.01 31.46 -0.51
N SER A 119 -18.26 31.75 -0.70
CA SER A 119 -18.63 32.14 -0.24
C SER A 119 -18.36 32.17 -0.15
N GLN A 120 -18.82 32.09 -0.28
CA GLN A 120 -19.10 32.22 0.06
C GLN A 120 -18.90 32.12 0.25
N ILE A 121 -19.17 32.60 -0.06
CA ILE A 121 -19.44 32.65 0.40
C ILE A 121 -19.32 32.63 0.60
N LEU A 122 -19.65 32.99 0.42
CA LEU A 122 -19.95 33.01 0.99
C LEU A 122 -19.74 32.93 1.13
N SER A 123 -19.99 33.48 0.92
CA SER A 123 -20.16 33.41 1.58
C SER A 123 -20.03 33.26 1.71
#